data_8c83f5fc0e708b9163464dc9af6e8f05
#
_entry.id   8c83f5fc0e708b9163464dc9af6e8f05
#
_cell.length_a   1.000
_cell.length_b   1.000
_cell.length_c   1.000
_cell.angle_alpha   90.00
_cell.angle_beta   90.00
_cell.angle_gamma   90.00
#
_symmetry.space_group_name_H-M   'P 1'
#
loop_
_entity.id
_entity.type
_entity.pdbx_description
1 polymer ?
#
loop_
_entity_poly.entity_id
_entity_poly.type
_entity_poly.pdbx_seq_one_letter_code
_entity_poly.pdbx_strand_id
1 'polypeptide(L)'
;MSEAAKRHLIFWSVAILGAAADLVAKDLVFGWLAAQGGHPVSVIAGFFTLRTDRNPGTFFGLLGGHNSPLIIFTVLMMALVIIMFLAPPREVAVAGLGKLYTAALALVLAGAAGNLWDRVQFECVRDFLAFNLAGYPWPTFNLADTWLTMGIAAYLIATWRSARKDAARPPGPEEAAAHDG
;
A
#
# COMPACT_ATOMS: atom_id res chain seq x y z
N MET A 1 17.53 8.22 20.88
CA MET A 1 17.07 8.44 19.49
C MET A 1 15.87 9.39 19.54
N SER A 2 15.87 10.49 18.78
CA SER A 2 14.76 11.44 18.75
C SER A 2 13.50 10.82 18.16
N GLU A 3 12.32 11.34 18.47
CA GLU A 3 11.04 10.84 17.90
C GLU A 3 11.01 10.99 16.37
N ALA A 4 11.62 12.06 15.83
CA ALA A 4 11.79 12.19 14.38
C ALA A 4 12.65 11.07 13.79
N ALA A 5 13.77 10.72 14.42
CA ALA A 5 14.63 9.63 13.97
C ALA A 5 13.92 8.26 14.03
N LYS A 6 13.13 8.00 15.07
CA LYS A 6 12.30 6.78 15.16
C LYS A 6 11.26 6.72 14.03
N ARG A 7 10.60 7.85 13.74
CA ARG A 7 9.62 7.95 12.65
C ARG A 7 10.25 7.65 11.29
N HIS A 8 11.41 8.24 11.00
CA HIS A 8 12.15 7.94 9.76
C HIS A 8 12.58 6.48 9.69
N LEU A 9 13.07 5.92 10.78
CA LEU A 9 13.45 4.51 10.83
C LEU A 9 12.27 3.59 10.50
N ILE A 10 11.11 3.81 11.15
CA ILE A 10 9.89 3.01 10.88
C ILE A 10 9.49 3.16 9.41
N PHE A 11 9.40 4.38 8.90
CA PHE A 11 8.93 4.64 7.54
C PHE A 11 9.80 3.93 6.49
N TRP A 12 11.10 4.18 6.51
CA TRP A 12 11.99 3.63 5.50
C TRP A 12 12.21 2.12 5.66
N SER A 13 12.26 1.60 6.90
CA SER A 13 12.38 0.17 7.10
C SER A 13 11.14 -0.58 6.58
N VAL A 14 9.94 -0.12 6.89
CA VAL A 14 8.71 -0.76 6.40
C VAL A 14 8.59 -0.64 4.89
N ALA A 15 8.88 0.53 4.32
CA ALA A 15 8.82 0.74 2.87
C ALA A 15 9.82 -0.16 2.11
N ILE A 16 11.08 -0.19 2.54
CA ILE A 16 12.13 -0.97 1.87
C ILE A 16 11.89 -2.47 2.05
N LEU A 17 11.64 -2.92 3.30
CA LEU A 17 11.42 -4.35 3.58
C LEU A 17 10.14 -4.86 2.93
N GLY A 18 9.08 -4.05 2.91
CA GLY A 18 7.83 -4.41 2.25
C GLY A 18 7.97 -4.54 0.74
N ALA A 19 8.64 -3.60 0.08
CA ALA A 19 8.93 -3.67 -1.35
C ALA A 19 9.85 -4.87 -1.67
N ALA A 20 10.91 -5.08 -0.89
CA ALA A 20 11.81 -6.22 -1.05
C ALA A 20 11.07 -7.55 -0.87
N ALA A 21 10.19 -7.66 0.13
CA ALA A 21 9.39 -8.87 0.37
C ALA A 21 8.49 -9.19 -0.82
N ASP A 22 7.84 -8.18 -1.43
CA ASP A 22 7.03 -8.36 -2.64
C ASP A 22 7.86 -8.86 -3.81
N LEU A 23 8.98 -8.20 -4.11
CA LEU A 23 9.85 -8.58 -5.24
C LEU A 23 10.43 -9.97 -5.07
N VAL A 24 10.93 -10.31 -3.87
CA VAL A 24 11.46 -11.64 -3.56
C VAL A 24 10.35 -12.70 -3.67
N ALA A 25 9.15 -12.43 -3.16
CA ALA A 25 8.02 -13.36 -3.27
C ALA A 25 7.63 -13.60 -4.73
N LYS A 26 7.58 -12.56 -5.55
CA LYS A 26 7.34 -12.66 -7.00
C LYS A 26 8.38 -13.53 -7.69
N ASP A 27 9.66 -13.28 -7.44
CA ASP A 27 10.76 -14.04 -8.04
C ASP A 27 10.72 -15.52 -7.61
N LEU A 28 10.51 -15.79 -6.32
CA LEU A 28 10.44 -17.15 -5.79
C LEU A 28 9.24 -17.91 -6.34
N VAL A 29 8.04 -17.32 -6.32
CA VAL A 29 6.83 -18.02 -6.77
C VAL A 29 6.84 -18.23 -8.28
N PHE A 30 7.21 -17.23 -9.07
CA PHE A 30 7.30 -17.37 -10.52
C PHE A 30 8.40 -18.37 -10.93
N GLY A 31 9.57 -18.34 -10.29
CA GLY A 31 10.65 -19.28 -10.52
C GLY A 31 10.26 -20.71 -10.14
N TRP A 32 9.63 -20.86 -8.97
CA TRP A 32 9.17 -22.18 -8.48
C TRP A 32 8.10 -22.78 -9.39
N LEU A 33 7.10 -22.02 -9.81
CA LEU A 33 6.07 -22.49 -10.73
C LEU A 33 6.64 -22.81 -12.11
N ALA A 34 7.58 -22.02 -12.62
CA ALA A 34 8.25 -22.30 -13.89
C ALA A 34 9.01 -23.62 -13.85
N ALA A 35 9.70 -23.94 -12.75
CA ALA A 35 10.40 -25.21 -12.57
C ALA A 35 9.45 -26.42 -12.52
N GLN A 36 8.16 -26.20 -12.25
CA GLN A 36 7.10 -27.23 -12.25
C GLN A 36 6.25 -27.22 -13.54
N GLY A 37 6.77 -26.67 -14.62
CA GLY A 37 6.08 -26.63 -15.92
C GLY A 37 5.10 -25.46 -16.06
N GLY A 38 5.11 -24.49 -15.16
CA GLY A 38 4.31 -23.26 -15.23
C GLY A 38 2.82 -23.42 -14.92
N HIS A 39 2.40 -24.61 -14.44
CA HIS A 39 1.00 -24.86 -14.09
C HIS A 39 0.63 -24.25 -12.74
N PRO A 40 -0.63 -23.76 -12.58
CA PRO A 40 -1.13 -23.31 -11.28
C PRO A 40 -1.11 -24.47 -10.27
N VAL A 41 -0.71 -24.14 -9.02
CA VAL A 41 -0.67 -25.11 -7.92
C VAL A 41 -1.69 -24.71 -6.86
N SER A 42 -2.66 -25.61 -6.63
CA SER A 42 -3.64 -25.45 -5.55
C SER A 42 -2.98 -25.73 -4.21
N VAL A 43 -2.87 -24.69 -3.38
CA VAL A 43 -2.35 -24.80 -2.00
C VAL A 43 -3.44 -25.24 -1.04
N ILE A 44 -4.67 -24.70 -1.21
CA ILE A 44 -5.87 -25.12 -0.49
C ILE A 44 -6.93 -25.39 -1.53
N ALA A 45 -7.35 -26.65 -1.63
CA ALA A 45 -8.30 -27.08 -2.66
C ALA A 45 -9.57 -26.24 -2.68
N GLY A 46 -9.92 -25.74 -3.85
CA GLY A 46 -11.10 -24.91 -4.07
C GLY A 46 -11.06 -23.50 -3.47
N PHE A 47 -9.97 -23.10 -2.77
CA PHE A 47 -9.90 -21.79 -2.11
C PHE A 47 -8.67 -20.97 -2.51
N PHE A 48 -7.45 -21.53 -2.41
CA PHE A 48 -6.22 -20.77 -2.65
C PHE A 48 -5.29 -21.48 -3.62
N THR A 49 -4.85 -20.76 -4.64
CA THR A 49 -3.99 -21.27 -5.72
C THR A 49 -2.85 -20.27 -5.96
N LEU A 50 -1.64 -20.79 -6.12
CA LEU A 50 -0.52 -20.04 -6.69
C LEU A 50 -0.54 -20.19 -8.22
N ARG A 51 -0.47 -19.05 -8.92
CA ARG A 51 -0.42 -19.02 -10.39
C ARG A 51 0.44 -17.87 -10.89
N THR A 52 0.84 -17.91 -12.14
CA THR A 52 1.59 -16.84 -12.77
C THR A 52 0.66 -16.03 -13.67
N ASP A 53 0.22 -14.85 -13.20
CA ASP A 53 -0.52 -13.90 -14.02
C ASP A 53 0.35 -12.67 -14.29
N ARG A 54 0.31 -12.18 -15.53
CA ARG A 54 0.97 -10.93 -15.94
C ARG A 54 -0.11 -9.89 -16.21
N ASN A 55 -0.20 -8.91 -15.31
CA ASN A 55 -1.19 -7.85 -15.35
C ASN A 55 -0.61 -6.59 -16.04
N PRO A 56 -0.96 -6.33 -17.30
CA PRO A 56 -0.47 -5.15 -18.03
C PRO A 56 -1.10 -3.84 -17.53
N GLY A 57 -1.98 -3.89 -16.51
CA GLY A 57 -2.60 -2.69 -15.96
C GLY A 57 -3.64 -2.06 -16.86
N THR A 58 -4.22 -2.82 -17.76
CA THR A 58 -5.33 -2.38 -18.63
C THR A 58 -6.61 -2.28 -17.80
N PHE A 59 -6.76 -1.19 -17.06
CA PHE A 59 -8.06 -0.84 -16.49
C PHE A 59 -9.02 -0.60 -17.66
N PHE A 60 -9.87 -1.59 -17.97
CA PHE A 60 -10.89 -1.57 -19.05
C PHE A 60 -10.36 -1.32 -20.48
N GLY A 61 -9.10 -1.60 -20.79
CA GLY A 61 -8.55 -1.34 -22.15
C GLY A 61 -8.40 0.15 -22.50
N LEU A 62 -8.71 1.05 -21.59
CA LEU A 62 -8.73 2.51 -21.82
C LEU A 62 -7.36 3.13 -22.12
N LEU A 63 -6.27 2.47 -21.75
CA LEU A 63 -4.91 3.00 -21.90
C LEU A 63 -4.14 2.37 -23.07
N GLY A 64 -4.84 1.68 -24.00
CA GLY A 64 -4.23 1.17 -25.24
C GLY A 64 -3.00 0.25 -25.04
N GLY A 65 -2.87 -0.40 -23.89
CA GLY A 65 -1.72 -1.26 -23.58
C GLY A 65 -0.42 -0.52 -23.19
N HIS A 66 -0.45 0.81 -23.06
CA HIS A 66 0.72 1.58 -22.66
C HIS A 66 0.87 1.64 -21.13
N ASN A 67 2.02 1.20 -20.60
CA ASN A 67 2.36 1.28 -19.17
C ASN A 67 2.76 2.69 -18.69
N SER A 68 3.16 3.57 -19.61
CA SER A 68 3.68 4.89 -19.27
C SER A 68 2.75 5.74 -18.40
N PRO A 69 1.44 5.84 -18.64
CA PRO A 69 0.55 6.60 -17.77
C PRO A 69 0.48 6.03 -16.34
N LEU A 70 0.52 4.70 -16.20
CA LEU A 70 0.49 4.05 -14.89
C LEU A 70 1.79 4.25 -14.12
N ILE A 71 2.93 4.24 -14.81
CA ILE A 71 4.24 4.54 -14.23
C ILE A 71 4.24 5.98 -13.72
N ILE A 72 3.85 6.96 -14.56
CA ILE A 72 3.78 8.37 -14.17
C ILE A 72 2.86 8.56 -12.97
N PHE A 73 1.64 8.01 -13.02
CA PHE A 73 0.69 8.09 -11.91
C PHE A 73 1.29 7.50 -10.62
N THR A 74 1.93 6.31 -10.70
CA THR A 74 2.53 5.68 -9.52
C THR A 74 3.67 6.53 -8.94
N VAL A 75 4.53 7.12 -9.78
CA VAL A 75 5.60 8.02 -9.33
C VAL A 75 5.03 9.27 -8.64
N LEU A 76 3.99 9.88 -9.21
CA LEU A 76 3.33 11.04 -8.60
C LEU A 76 2.70 10.68 -7.25
N MET A 77 2.05 9.52 -7.15
CA MET A 77 1.48 9.04 -5.88
C MET A 77 2.56 8.74 -4.84
N MET A 78 3.70 8.17 -5.24
CA MET A 78 4.83 7.96 -4.33
C MET A 78 5.40 9.29 -3.83
N ALA A 79 5.53 10.29 -4.70
CA ALA A 79 5.96 11.63 -4.30
C ALA A 79 4.98 12.26 -3.30
N LEU A 80 3.66 12.14 -3.54
CA LEU A 80 2.63 12.60 -2.61
C LEU A 80 2.75 11.91 -1.24
N VAL A 81 2.92 10.59 -1.21
CA VAL A 81 3.10 9.84 0.05
C VAL A 81 4.34 10.32 0.83
N ILE A 82 5.44 10.60 0.14
CA ILE A 82 6.65 11.14 0.76
C ILE A 82 6.39 12.55 1.32
N ILE A 83 5.70 13.41 0.58
CA ILE A 83 5.33 14.76 1.06
C ILE A 83 4.46 14.64 2.31
N MET A 84 3.44 13.77 2.30
CA MET A 84 2.59 13.53 3.46
C MET A 84 3.37 12.99 4.67
N PHE A 85 4.37 12.15 4.43
CA PHE A 85 5.28 11.69 5.48
C PHE A 85 6.13 12.83 6.05
N LEU A 86 6.67 13.71 5.22
CA LEU A 86 7.54 14.81 5.65
C LEU A 86 6.75 15.92 6.38
N ALA A 87 5.51 16.16 5.99
CA ALA A 87 4.61 17.16 6.55
C ALA A 87 3.30 16.52 7.10
N PRO A 88 3.37 15.75 8.20
CA PRO A 88 2.20 15.11 8.77
C PRO A 88 1.23 16.15 9.35
N PRO A 89 -0.09 15.90 9.26
CA PRO A 89 -1.10 16.74 9.88
C PRO A 89 -0.89 16.84 11.41
N ARG A 90 -1.06 18.04 11.96
CA ARG A 90 -0.89 18.28 13.41
C ARG A 90 -1.84 17.43 14.26
N GLU A 91 -3.05 17.26 13.79
CA GLU A 91 -4.13 16.48 14.43
C GLU A 91 -3.70 15.02 14.66
N VAL A 92 -2.99 14.43 13.71
CA VAL A 92 -2.46 13.05 13.83
C VAL A 92 -1.42 12.95 14.94
N ALA A 93 -0.55 13.94 15.06
CA ALA A 93 0.47 13.97 16.10
C ALA A 93 -0.15 14.17 17.49
N VAL A 94 -1.08 15.11 17.63
CA VAL A 94 -1.81 15.41 18.87
C VAL A 94 -2.66 14.22 19.32
N ALA A 95 -3.29 13.51 18.38
CA ALA A 95 -4.07 12.31 18.67
C ALA A 95 -3.24 11.10 19.12
N GLY A 96 -1.89 11.15 19.08
CA GLY A 96 -1.01 10.04 19.41
C GLY A 96 -1.02 8.92 18.37
N LEU A 97 -1.47 9.20 17.14
CA LEU A 97 -1.61 8.23 16.04
C LEU A 97 -0.45 8.29 15.05
N GLY A 98 0.59 9.07 15.34
CA GLY A 98 1.72 9.29 14.44
C GLY A 98 2.43 8.01 13.97
N LYS A 99 2.55 6.99 14.83
CA LYS A 99 3.14 5.69 14.45
C LYS A 99 2.28 4.93 13.44
N LEU A 100 0.96 4.87 13.66
CA LEU A 100 0.02 4.21 12.75
C LEU A 100 0.00 4.91 11.40
N TYR A 101 -0.09 6.23 11.40
CA TYR A 101 -0.03 7.05 10.18
C TYR A 101 1.28 6.83 9.40
N THR A 102 2.42 6.82 10.10
CA THR A 102 3.74 6.58 9.49
C THR A 102 3.82 5.19 8.86
N ALA A 103 3.39 4.14 9.58
CA ALA A 103 3.38 2.78 9.07
C ALA A 103 2.42 2.62 7.88
N ALA A 104 1.27 3.26 7.92
CA ALA A 104 0.29 3.28 6.83
C ALA A 104 0.89 3.85 5.53
N LEU A 105 1.51 5.03 5.61
CA LEU A 105 2.18 5.64 4.45
C LEU A 105 3.35 4.79 3.95
N ALA A 106 4.11 4.18 4.86
CA ALA A 106 5.22 3.31 4.49
C ALA A 106 4.75 2.05 3.73
N LEU A 107 3.62 1.44 4.14
CA LEU A 107 3.02 0.31 3.42
C LEU A 107 2.53 0.73 2.03
N VAL A 108 1.89 1.89 1.90
CA VAL A 108 1.49 2.42 0.59
C VAL A 108 2.72 2.61 -0.30
N LEU A 109 3.80 3.19 0.23
CA LEU A 109 5.04 3.36 -0.52
C LEU A 109 5.66 2.02 -0.92
N ALA A 110 5.66 1.03 -0.02
CA ALA A 110 6.18 -0.32 -0.29
C ALA A 110 5.45 -0.98 -1.47
N GLY A 111 4.12 -0.99 -1.44
CA GLY A 111 3.32 -1.58 -2.51
C GLY A 111 3.43 -0.83 -3.83
N ALA A 112 3.46 0.51 -3.79
CA ALA A 112 3.67 1.32 -4.98
C ALA A 112 5.04 1.04 -5.61
N ALA A 113 6.11 0.93 -4.81
CA ALA A 113 7.47 0.65 -5.29
C ALA A 113 7.60 -0.75 -5.89
N GLY A 114 7.02 -1.78 -5.27
CA GLY A 114 7.04 -3.15 -5.79
C GLY A 114 6.36 -3.27 -7.16
N ASN A 115 5.16 -2.70 -7.29
CA ASN A 115 4.43 -2.70 -8.56
C ASN A 115 5.03 -1.75 -9.62
N LEU A 116 5.68 -0.67 -9.21
CA LEU A 116 6.41 0.20 -10.12
C LEU A 116 7.62 -0.51 -10.72
N TRP A 117 8.40 -1.21 -9.88
CA TRP A 117 9.54 -2.00 -10.33
C TRP A 117 9.15 -2.99 -11.42
N ASP A 118 8.09 -3.77 -11.20
CA ASP A 118 7.60 -4.74 -12.17
C ASP A 118 7.21 -4.08 -13.50
N ARG A 119 6.50 -2.93 -13.45
CA ARG A 119 6.11 -2.19 -14.66
C ARG A 119 7.31 -1.67 -15.47
N VAL A 120 8.37 -1.24 -14.79
CA VAL A 120 9.58 -0.76 -15.46
C VAL A 120 10.40 -1.90 -16.06
N GLN A 121 10.48 -3.05 -15.37
CA GLN A 121 11.32 -4.18 -15.79
C GLN A 121 10.60 -5.12 -16.77
N PHE A 122 9.30 -5.34 -16.61
CA PHE A 122 8.56 -6.39 -17.32
C PHE A 122 7.36 -5.84 -18.10
N GLU A 123 7.14 -4.55 -18.08
CA GLU A 123 5.97 -3.88 -18.69
C GLU A 123 4.60 -4.39 -18.18
N CYS A 124 4.59 -5.15 -17.12
CA CYS A 124 3.41 -5.70 -16.46
C CYS A 124 3.68 -5.88 -14.96
N VAL A 125 2.63 -6.06 -14.17
CA VAL A 125 2.74 -6.49 -12.78
C VAL A 125 2.60 -8.00 -12.70
N ARG A 126 3.45 -8.66 -11.88
CA ARG A 126 3.43 -10.09 -11.63
C ARG A 126 2.51 -10.40 -10.46
N ASP A 127 1.37 -11.03 -10.76
CA ASP A 127 0.36 -11.43 -9.78
C ASP A 127 0.39 -12.95 -9.58
N PHE A 128 0.28 -13.41 -8.32
CA PHE A 128 0.46 -14.83 -8.02
C PHE A 128 -0.48 -15.41 -6.97
N LEU A 129 -1.21 -14.57 -6.23
CA LEU A 129 -2.17 -14.97 -5.21
C LEU A 129 -3.57 -15.02 -5.83
N ALA A 130 -4.12 -16.21 -6.04
CA ALA A 130 -5.45 -16.41 -6.59
C ALA A 130 -6.36 -17.06 -5.54
N PHE A 131 -7.46 -16.40 -5.22
CA PHE A 131 -8.46 -16.89 -4.28
C PHE A 131 -9.78 -17.18 -4.98
N ASN A 132 -10.46 -18.22 -4.53
CA ASN A 132 -11.84 -18.51 -4.91
C ASN A 132 -12.72 -18.38 -3.65
N LEU A 133 -13.58 -17.37 -3.63
CA LEU A 133 -14.45 -17.06 -2.50
C LEU A 133 -15.83 -17.66 -2.77
N ALA A 134 -16.07 -18.86 -2.25
CA ALA A 134 -17.36 -19.56 -2.38
C ALA A 134 -17.82 -19.70 -3.86
N GLY A 135 -16.91 -20.03 -4.78
CA GLY A 135 -17.20 -20.19 -6.22
C GLY A 135 -16.99 -18.92 -7.04
N TYR A 136 -16.72 -17.77 -6.41
CA TYR A 136 -16.37 -16.52 -7.10
C TYR A 136 -14.84 -16.38 -7.18
N PRO A 137 -14.24 -16.39 -8.38
CA PRO A 137 -12.81 -16.18 -8.54
C PRO A 137 -12.47 -14.71 -8.27
N TRP A 138 -11.72 -14.47 -7.18
CA TRP A 138 -11.19 -13.14 -6.88
C TRP A 138 -10.04 -12.82 -7.85
N PRO A 139 -9.95 -11.58 -8.35
CA PRO A 139 -8.83 -11.18 -9.20
C PRO A 139 -7.49 -11.54 -8.57
N THR A 140 -6.56 -12.06 -9.35
CA THR A 140 -5.23 -12.41 -8.87
C THR A 140 -4.49 -11.13 -8.47
N PHE A 141 -3.71 -11.21 -7.39
CA PHE A 141 -2.97 -10.07 -6.84
C PHE A 141 -1.61 -10.54 -6.25
N ASN A 142 -0.85 -9.61 -5.68
CA ASN A 142 0.47 -9.85 -5.11
C ASN A 142 0.62 -9.21 -3.72
N LEU A 143 1.81 -9.28 -3.11
CA LEU A 143 2.04 -8.68 -1.81
C LEU A 143 2.01 -7.15 -1.86
N ALA A 144 2.46 -6.52 -2.97
CA ALA A 144 2.39 -5.07 -3.11
C ALA A 144 0.95 -4.56 -3.05
N ASP A 145 -0.02 -5.26 -3.66
CA ASP A 145 -1.44 -4.92 -3.58
C ASP A 145 -1.99 -5.10 -2.15
N THR A 146 -1.51 -6.11 -1.44
CA THR A 146 -1.82 -6.32 -0.02
C THR A 146 -1.31 -5.15 0.82
N TRP A 147 -0.05 -4.71 0.60
CA TRP A 147 0.51 -3.56 1.30
C TRP A 147 -0.24 -2.27 0.98
N LEU A 148 -0.61 -2.03 -0.27
CA LEU A 148 -1.43 -0.88 -0.68
C LEU A 148 -2.77 -0.89 0.05
N THR A 149 -3.48 -2.00 0.03
CA THR A 149 -4.80 -2.14 0.67
C THR A 149 -4.72 -1.93 2.18
N MET A 150 -3.77 -2.60 2.86
CA MET A 150 -3.55 -2.45 4.30
C MET A 150 -3.11 -1.03 4.68
N GLY A 151 -2.23 -0.44 3.88
CA GLY A 151 -1.74 0.92 4.08
C GLY A 151 -2.86 1.95 3.97
N ILE A 152 -3.68 1.87 2.92
CA ILE A 152 -4.83 2.76 2.73
C ILE A 152 -5.84 2.59 3.87
N ALA A 153 -6.18 1.35 4.25
CA ALA A 153 -7.10 1.10 5.36
C ALA A 153 -6.57 1.67 6.68
N ALA A 154 -5.28 1.44 6.99
CA ALA A 154 -4.65 1.98 8.19
C ALA A 154 -4.59 3.52 8.17
N TYR A 155 -4.33 4.14 7.02
CA TYR A 155 -4.37 5.58 6.84
C TYR A 155 -5.76 6.16 7.15
N LEU A 156 -6.80 5.57 6.57
CA LEU A 156 -8.19 5.99 6.79
C LEU A 156 -8.59 5.84 8.27
N ILE A 157 -8.17 4.74 8.93
CA ILE A 157 -8.41 4.53 10.36
C ILE A 157 -7.68 5.60 11.20
N ALA A 158 -6.42 5.90 10.86
CA ALA A 158 -5.64 6.89 11.60
C ALA A 158 -6.26 8.29 11.50
N THR A 159 -6.62 8.71 10.29
CA THR A 159 -7.22 10.04 10.05
C THR A 159 -8.62 10.16 10.66
N TRP A 160 -9.46 9.14 10.52
CA TRP A 160 -10.78 9.10 11.13
C TRP A 160 -10.73 9.18 12.67
N ARG A 161 -9.83 8.39 13.30
CA ARG A 161 -9.62 8.44 14.76
C ARG A 161 -9.08 9.79 15.21
N SER A 162 -8.20 10.41 14.42
CA SER A 162 -7.67 11.75 14.70
C SER A 162 -8.78 12.78 14.70
N ALA A 163 -9.60 12.81 13.65
CA ALA A 163 -10.72 13.74 13.53
C ALA A 163 -11.73 13.61 14.70
N ARG A 164 -12.03 12.36 15.11
CA ARG A 164 -12.92 12.11 16.27
C ARG A 164 -12.35 12.63 17.59
N LYS A 165 -11.05 12.47 17.82
CA LYS A 165 -10.40 12.96 19.03
C LYS A 165 -10.34 14.48 19.06
N ASP A 166 -10.15 15.11 17.90
CA ASP A 166 -10.16 16.56 17.78
C ASP A 166 -11.55 17.13 18.04
N ALA A 167 -12.60 16.55 17.44
CA ALA A 167 -13.99 16.92 17.67
C ALA A 167 -14.46 16.72 19.13
N ALA A 168 -13.85 15.82 19.88
CA ALA A 168 -14.17 15.56 21.29
C ALA A 168 -13.36 16.45 22.26
N ARG A 169 -12.45 17.28 21.74
CA ARG A 169 -11.64 18.17 22.56
C ARG A 169 -12.47 19.40 22.98
N PRO A 170 -12.51 19.76 24.26
CA PRO A 170 -13.19 20.98 24.68
C PRO A 170 -12.54 22.21 24.01
N PRO A 171 -13.36 23.24 23.66
CA PRO A 171 -12.85 24.45 23.02
C PRO A 171 -11.76 25.07 23.88
N GLY A 172 -10.69 25.54 23.24
CA GLY A 172 -9.61 26.22 23.91
C GLY A 172 -10.07 27.58 24.52
N PRO A 173 -9.31 28.13 25.47
CA PRO A 173 -9.71 29.40 26.13
C PRO A 173 -9.96 30.55 25.15
N GLU A 174 -9.25 30.58 24.02
CA GLU A 174 -9.42 31.61 22.98
C GLU A 174 -10.70 31.39 22.13
N GLU A 175 -11.09 30.14 21.86
CA GLU A 175 -12.32 29.82 21.16
C GLU A 175 -13.56 30.03 22.03
N ALA A 176 -13.46 29.76 23.34
CA ALA A 176 -14.52 30.04 24.30
C ALA A 176 -14.78 31.55 24.44
N ALA A 177 -13.73 32.35 24.45
CA ALA A 177 -13.85 33.84 24.55
C ALA A 177 -14.45 34.46 23.27
N ALA A 178 -14.31 33.85 22.11
CA ALA A 178 -14.87 34.33 20.83
C ALA A 178 -16.37 34.05 20.67
N HIS A 179 -16.95 33.14 21.47
CA HIS A 179 -18.38 32.82 21.46
C HIS A 179 -19.21 33.64 22.48
N ASP A 180 -18.55 34.24 23.48
CA ASP A 180 -19.21 35.04 24.54
C ASP A 180 -19.17 36.59 24.27
N GLY A 181 -18.72 37.03 23.12
CA GLY A 181 -18.68 38.42 22.67
C GLY A 181 -19.52 38.66 21.42
#